data_f38664f9464e6550ba5d6dec351692b0
#
_entry.id   f38664f9464e6550ba5d6dec351692b0
#
_cell.length_a   1.000
_cell.length_b   1.000
_cell.length_c   1.000
_cell.angle_alpha   90.00
_cell.angle_beta   90.00
_cell.angle_gamma   90.00
#
_symmetry.space_group_name_H-M   'P 1'
#
loop_
_entity.id
_entity.type
_entity.pdbx_description
1 polymer ?
#
loop_
_entity_poly.entity_id
_entity_poly.type
_entity_poly.pdbx_seq_one_letter_code
_entity_poly.pdbx_strand_id
1 'polypeptide(L)'
;PADAPRRKEEIPAGLALSRDGSRLYVCGNLSNTLLELDPETGRVLRTFEVGVAPFDVVLHGDKAYVSNWGGRRPGPDDLTGPAGRGTTVRVDPVRHIASEGSVTVIPLQSATAAGAREILTGLHASALALSPNGRWLACANAGSDTLSVIDTTTDTVAETIWARAKPSDLFGASPNALAFAPDGRRLYVANGTQNAIGVVDFRPERRRSRLLGLIPAGWFPGGVV
;
A
#
# COMPACT_ATOMS: atom_id res chain seq x y z
N PRO A 1 -2.31 18.40 17.29
CA PRO A 1 -2.27 19.61 18.07
C PRO A 1 -2.56 20.83 17.20
N ALA A 2 -3.22 21.89 17.77
CA ALA A 2 -3.62 23.06 16.99
C ALA A 2 -2.43 23.78 16.35
N ASP A 3 -1.26 23.59 16.90
CA ASP A 3 -0.04 24.36 16.60
C ASP A 3 1.03 23.57 15.80
N ALA A 4 0.69 22.40 15.21
CA ALA A 4 1.63 21.67 14.39
C ALA A 4 1.97 22.47 13.12
N PRO A 5 3.24 22.89 12.91
CA PRO A 5 3.61 23.85 11.87
C PRO A 5 3.37 23.35 10.43
N ARG A 6 3.12 22.07 10.21
CA ARG A 6 2.96 21.44 8.89
C ARG A 6 1.59 20.83 8.62
N ARG A 7 0.57 21.16 9.39
CA ARG A 7 -0.79 20.62 9.20
C ARG A 7 -1.39 20.79 7.80
N LYS A 8 -0.93 21.79 7.05
CA LYS A 8 -1.39 22.04 5.68
C LYS A 8 -0.71 21.14 4.64
N GLU A 9 0.37 20.50 5.01
CA GLU A 9 1.21 19.68 4.13
C GLU A 9 1.04 18.17 4.37
N GLU A 10 0.42 17.79 5.48
CA GLU A 10 0.23 16.40 5.88
C GLU A 10 -1.24 16.02 5.82
N ILE A 11 -1.58 15.07 4.95
CA ILE A 11 -2.88 14.41 4.95
C ILE A 11 -2.66 13.01 5.52
N PRO A 12 -3.20 12.71 6.71
CA PRO A 12 -3.11 11.36 7.27
C PRO A 12 -3.91 10.39 6.39
N ALA A 13 -3.30 9.25 6.08
CA ALA A 13 -3.92 8.16 5.32
C ALA A 13 -3.93 6.87 6.18
N GLY A 14 -3.27 5.81 5.77
CA GLY A 14 -3.22 4.55 6.51
C GLY A 14 -2.66 4.66 7.92
N LEU A 15 -3.21 3.86 8.83
CA LEU A 15 -2.88 3.84 10.26
C LEU A 15 -2.57 2.41 10.72
N ALA A 16 -1.54 2.25 11.54
CA ALA A 16 -1.27 0.98 12.21
C ALA A 16 -0.86 1.22 13.66
N LEU A 17 -1.49 0.48 14.58
CA LEU A 17 -1.12 0.49 15.99
C LEU A 17 -0.16 -0.67 16.27
N SER A 18 0.91 -0.44 17.05
CA SER A 18 1.79 -1.50 17.51
C SER A 18 1.00 -2.51 18.36
N ARG A 19 1.49 -3.75 18.40
CA ARG A 19 0.79 -4.84 19.10
C ARG A 19 0.54 -4.56 20.59
N ASP A 20 1.44 -3.83 21.23
CA ASP A 20 1.36 -3.42 22.64
C ASP A 20 0.56 -2.12 22.84
N GLY A 21 0.06 -1.50 21.76
CA GLY A 21 -0.68 -0.26 21.79
C GLY A 21 0.15 1.00 22.09
N SER A 22 1.48 0.87 22.21
CA SER A 22 2.34 1.98 22.65
C SER A 22 2.80 2.92 21.54
N ARG A 23 2.60 2.55 20.27
CA ARG A 23 3.02 3.34 19.10
C ARG A 23 1.93 3.32 18.03
N LEU A 24 1.64 4.50 17.50
CA LEU A 24 0.76 4.69 16.35
C LEU A 24 1.59 5.13 15.15
N TYR A 25 1.48 4.38 14.05
CA TYR A 25 2.11 4.72 12.78
C TYR A 25 1.08 5.33 11.84
N VAL A 26 1.43 6.45 11.19
CA VAL A 26 0.52 7.23 10.34
C VAL A 26 1.21 7.58 9.04
N CYS A 27 0.61 7.23 7.92
CA CYS A 27 1.05 7.66 6.61
C CYS A 27 0.74 9.16 6.42
N GLY A 28 1.77 9.99 6.25
CA GLY A 28 1.65 11.39 5.85
C GLY A 28 1.66 11.48 4.33
N ASN A 29 0.47 11.44 3.71
CA ASN A 29 0.32 11.24 2.26
C ASN A 29 1.02 12.33 1.43
N LEU A 30 0.87 13.61 1.79
CA LEU A 30 1.47 14.72 1.04
C LEU A 30 2.89 15.07 1.52
N SER A 31 3.28 14.64 2.72
CA SER A 31 4.65 14.83 3.21
C SER A 31 5.60 13.72 2.79
N ASN A 32 5.08 12.63 2.21
CA ASN A 32 5.86 11.46 1.82
C ASN A 32 6.61 10.84 3.00
N THR A 33 5.94 10.72 4.14
CA THR A 33 6.53 10.24 5.39
C THR A 33 5.66 9.18 6.06
N LEU A 34 6.28 8.33 6.87
CA LEU A 34 5.63 7.56 7.92
C LEU A 34 5.97 8.22 9.25
N LEU A 35 4.94 8.63 9.99
CA LEU A 35 5.08 9.21 11.33
C LEU A 35 4.85 8.12 12.38
N GLU A 36 5.72 8.04 13.36
CA GLU A 36 5.52 7.26 14.58
C GLU A 36 5.11 8.22 15.69
N LEU A 37 3.97 7.98 16.31
CA LEU A 37 3.41 8.83 17.34
C LEU A 37 3.18 8.05 18.64
N ASP A 38 3.21 8.79 19.71
CA ASP A 38 2.63 8.39 20.98
C ASP A 38 1.09 8.49 20.87
N PRO A 39 0.33 7.39 21.00
CA PRO A 39 -1.11 7.40 20.77
C PRO A 39 -1.90 8.19 21.83
N GLU A 40 -1.36 8.36 23.03
CA GLU A 40 -2.04 9.09 24.12
C GLU A 40 -1.89 10.60 23.96
N THR A 41 -0.69 11.06 23.59
CA THR A 41 -0.38 12.48 23.51
C THR A 41 -0.47 13.06 22.10
N GLY A 42 -0.46 12.20 21.07
CA GLY A 42 -0.37 12.58 19.66
C GLY A 42 1.00 13.19 19.28
N ARG A 43 2.00 13.06 20.15
CA ARG A 43 3.35 13.59 19.89
C ARG A 43 4.06 12.70 18.87
N VAL A 44 4.63 13.32 17.83
CA VAL A 44 5.51 12.64 16.88
C VAL A 44 6.82 12.27 17.58
N LEU A 45 7.15 11.00 17.58
CA LEU A 45 8.35 10.43 18.18
C LEU A 45 9.45 10.27 17.14
N ARG A 46 9.10 9.73 15.96
CA ARG A 46 10.03 9.54 14.83
C ARG A 46 9.32 9.84 13.51
N THR A 47 10.10 10.21 12.52
CA THR A 47 9.64 10.41 11.14
C THR A 47 10.54 9.62 10.21
N PHE A 48 9.94 8.81 9.35
CA PHE A 48 10.66 8.03 8.35
C PHE A 48 10.31 8.55 6.96
N GLU A 49 11.31 8.72 6.12
CA GLU A 49 11.10 8.99 4.71
C GLU A 49 10.66 7.72 3.98
N VAL A 50 9.61 7.82 3.17
CA VAL A 50 9.05 6.74 2.36
C VAL A 50 8.91 7.18 0.90
N GLY A 51 8.34 6.36 0.06
CA GLY A 51 8.01 6.72 -1.32
C GLY A 51 6.99 7.87 -1.43
N VAL A 52 6.49 8.11 -2.63
CA VAL A 52 5.59 9.23 -2.91
C VAL A 52 4.14 8.85 -2.62
N ALA A 53 3.44 9.73 -1.92
CA ALA A 53 2.04 9.59 -1.54
C ALA A 53 1.75 8.25 -0.80
N PRO A 54 2.36 8.03 0.39
CA PRO A 54 2.09 6.83 1.17
C PRO A 54 0.61 6.73 1.50
N PHE A 55 0.06 5.52 1.31
CA PHE A 55 -1.37 5.28 1.39
C PHE A 55 -1.77 4.41 2.59
N ASP A 56 -1.09 3.29 2.80
CA ASP A 56 -1.40 2.34 3.86
C ASP A 56 -0.12 1.82 4.54
N VAL A 57 -0.27 1.34 5.77
CA VAL A 57 0.84 0.80 6.58
C VAL A 57 0.42 -0.46 7.32
N VAL A 58 1.28 -1.48 7.27
CA VAL A 58 1.14 -2.74 8.02
C VAL A 58 2.42 -3.01 8.79
N LEU A 59 2.26 -3.43 10.05
CA LEU A 59 3.37 -3.83 10.91
C LEU A 59 3.51 -5.35 10.93
N HIS A 60 4.74 -5.85 10.77
CA HIS A 60 5.05 -7.26 10.90
C HIS A 60 6.44 -7.48 11.49
N GLY A 61 6.50 -8.15 12.65
CA GLY A 61 7.74 -8.30 13.39
C GLY A 61 8.32 -6.94 13.77
N ASP A 62 9.54 -6.69 13.36
CA ASP A 62 10.28 -5.44 13.55
C ASP A 62 10.26 -4.52 12.33
N LYS A 63 9.34 -4.75 11.38
CA LYS A 63 9.23 -4.00 10.14
C LYS A 63 7.89 -3.29 10.02
N ALA A 64 7.91 -2.11 9.37
CA ALA A 64 6.74 -1.48 8.78
C ALA A 64 6.81 -1.62 7.25
N TYR A 65 5.67 -1.98 6.64
CA TYR A 65 5.46 -1.98 5.20
C TYR A 65 4.53 -0.84 4.86
N VAL A 66 4.97 0.07 3.98
CA VAL A 66 4.21 1.26 3.61
C VAL A 66 3.98 1.27 2.11
N SER A 67 2.72 1.22 1.67
CA SER A 67 2.40 1.36 0.25
C SER A 67 2.50 2.81 -0.19
N ASN A 68 3.08 3.05 -1.36
CA ASN A 68 3.28 4.38 -1.94
C ASN A 68 2.58 4.47 -3.28
N TRP A 69 1.55 5.27 -3.34
CA TRP A 69 0.69 5.41 -4.51
C TRP A 69 1.45 5.96 -5.73
N GLY A 70 2.39 6.88 -5.50
CA GLY A 70 3.26 7.45 -6.52
C GLY A 70 4.59 6.71 -6.71
N GLY A 71 4.80 5.57 -6.04
CA GLY A 71 6.03 4.78 -6.14
C GLY A 71 7.22 5.38 -5.40
N ARG A 72 8.43 5.06 -5.86
CA ARG A 72 9.67 5.55 -5.27
C ARG A 72 9.84 7.06 -5.46
N ARG A 73 10.54 7.73 -4.57
CA ARG A 73 10.93 9.13 -4.78
C ARG A 73 11.76 9.27 -6.06
N PRO A 74 11.45 10.27 -6.92
CA PRO A 74 12.26 10.53 -8.11
C PRO A 74 13.69 10.93 -7.75
N GLY A 75 14.66 10.45 -8.52
CA GLY A 75 16.02 10.95 -8.53
C GLY A 75 16.18 12.14 -9.51
N PRO A 76 17.38 12.74 -9.57
CA PRO A 76 17.62 13.93 -10.38
C PRO A 76 17.46 13.73 -11.89
N ASP A 77 17.66 12.50 -12.36
CA ASP A 77 17.63 12.17 -13.80
C ASP A 77 16.27 11.56 -14.24
N ASP A 78 15.32 11.42 -13.30
CA ASP A 78 14.02 10.84 -13.62
C ASP A 78 13.09 11.84 -14.32
N LEU A 79 12.36 11.37 -15.32
CA LEU A 79 11.26 12.13 -15.89
C LEU A 79 10.13 12.20 -14.85
N THR A 80 9.72 13.41 -14.50
CA THR A 80 8.76 13.66 -13.44
C THR A 80 7.55 14.45 -13.90
N GLY A 81 6.44 14.23 -13.19
CA GLY A 81 5.22 15.01 -13.31
C GLY A 81 4.68 15.41 -11.94
N PRO A 82 3.78 16.41 -11.85
CA PRO A 82 3.22 16.86 -10.59
C PRO A 82 2.28 15.82 -9.98
N ALA A 83 2.40 15.60 -8.67
CA ALA A 83 1.53 14.72 -7.89
C ALA A 83 0.74 15.47 -6.80
N GLY A 84 0.64 16.78 -6.89
CA GLY A 84 -0.06 17.66 -5.96
C GLY A 84 0.88 18.35 -4.96
N ARG A 85 0.55 19.57 -4.60
CA ARG A 85 1.19 20.41 -3.56
C ARG A 85 2.73 20.39 -3.54
N GLY A 86 3.36 20.42 -4.71
CA GLY A 86 4.82 20.41 -4.83
C GLY A 86 5.48 19.04 -4.81
N THR A 87 4.71 17.96 -4.62
CA THR A 87 5.19 16.60 -4.78
C THR A 87 5.27 16.21 -6.25
N THR A 88 6.30 15.47 -6.62
CA THR A 88 6.49 14.93 -7.98
C THR A 88 6.57 13.42 -7.96
N VAL A 89 6.14 12.78 -9.05
CA VAL A 89 6.24 11.34 -9.28
C VAL A 89 7.03 11.06 -10.55
N ARG A 90 7.61 9.86 -10.63
CA ARG A 90 8.10 9.34 -11.91
C ARG A 90 6.95 9.14 -12.87
N VAL A 91 7.10 9.57 -14.11
CA VAL A 91 6.07 9.42 -15.14
C VAL A 91 6.57 8.62 -16.33
N ASP A 92 5.64 7.92 -16.96
CA ASP A 92 5.85 7.25 -18.24
C ASP A 92 6.08 8.32 -19.33
N PRO A 93 7.13 8.19 -20.15
CA PRO A 93 7.49 9.23 -21.13
C PRO A 93 6.48 9.39 -22.28
N VAL A 94 5.61 8.41 -22.49
CA VAL A 94 4.62 8.43 -23.59
C VAL A 94 3.26 8.88 -23.07
N ARG A 95 2.84 8.32 -21.94
CA ARG A 95 1.49 8.57 -21.37
C ARG A 95 1.46 9.70 -20.37
N HIS A 96 2.61 10.13 -19.83
CA HIS A 96 2.75 11.15 -18.80
C HIS A 96 1.91 10.89 -17.53
N ILE A 97 1.70 9.61 -17.19
CA ILE A 97 1.07 9.17 -15.96
C ILE A 97 2.12 8.56 -15.03
N ALA A 98 1.81 8.45 -13.74
CA ALA A 98 2.68 7.75 -12.80
C ALA A 98 3.08 6.38 -13.35
N SER A 99 4.39 6.08 -13.33
CA SER A 99 4.96 4.90 -14.00
C SER A 99 5.14 3.70 -13.07
N GLU A 100 4.99 3.87 -11.76
CA GLU A 100 5.19 2.81 -10.77
C GLU A 100 4.36 3.02 -9.50
N GLY A 101 4.18 1.94 -8.75
CA GLY A 101 3.86 1.94 -7.34
C GLY A 101 4.96 1.23 -6.58
N SER A 102 5.02 1.39 -5.26
CA SER A 102 6.01 0.69 -4.43
C SER A 102 5.49 0.39 -3.03
N VAL A 103 6.21 -0.48 -2.33
CA VAL A 103 6.09 -0.68 -0.89
C VAL A 103 7.45 -0.42 -0.27
N THR A 104 7.53 0.60 0.62
CA THR A 104 8.72 0.84 1.44
C THR A 104 8.73 -0.14 2.61
N VAL A 105 9.83 -0.83 2.82
CA VAL A 105 10.08 -1.68 4.00
C VAL A 105 11.01 -0.95 4.94
N ILE A 106 10.56 -0.67 6.16
CA ILE A 106 11.31 0.08 7.17
C ILE A 106 11.64 -0.83 8.35
N PRO A 107 12.93 -1.03 8.68
CA PRO A 107 13.32 -1.65 9.95
C PRO A 107 13.02 -0.70 11.13
N LEU A 108 12.09 -1.06 12.00
CA LEU A 108 11.64 -0.19 13.10
C LEU A 108 12.63 -0.10 14.27
N GLN A 109 13.63 -1.00 14.32
CA GLN A 109 14.70 -0.94 15.32
C GLN A 109 15.70 0.18 15.03
N SER A 110 15.77 0.65 13.78
CA SER A 110 16.62 1.80 13.42
C SER A 110 15.97 3.10 13.86
N ALA A 111 16.76 4.04 14.37
CA ALA A 111 16.28 5.37 14.72
C ALA A 111 15.86 6.20 13.50
N THR A 112 16.31 5.82 12.32
CA THR A 112 16.04 6.47 11.02
C THR A 112 15.59 5.44 10.00
N ALA A 113 15.25 5.86 8.78
CA ALA A 113 15.00 4.95 7.67
C ALA A 113 16.26 4.23 7.13
N ALA A 114 17.37 4.24 7.88
CA ALA A 114 18.58 3.51 7.49
C ALA A 114 18.27 2.01 7.32
N GLY A 115 18.58 1.46 6.15
CA GLY A 115 18.22 0.10 5.76
C GLY A 115 16.82 -0.05 5.19
N ALA A 116 16.05 1.04 5.03
CA ALA A 116 14.80 1.01 4.29
C ALA A 116 15.06 0.67 2.82
N ARG A 117 14.14 -0.08 2.24
CA ARG A 117 14.21 -0.47 0.82
C ARG A 117 12.83 -0.42 0.17
N GLU A 118 12.83 -0.29 -1.14
CA GLU A 118 11.62 -0.23 -1.94
C GLU A 118 11.39 -1.53 -2.70
N ILE A 119 10.17 -2.03 -2.63
CA ILE A 119 9.68 -3.14 -3.45
C ILE A 119 8.78 -2.52 -4.52
N LEU A 120 9.15 -2.65 -5.78
CA LEU A 120 8.30 -2.20 -6.88
C LEU A 120 7.06 -3.09 -7.00
N THR A 121 5.91 -2.47 -7.21
CA THR A 121 4.61 -3.10 -7.39
C THR A 121 3.94 -2.60 -8.67
N GLY A 122 2.66 -2.90 -8.86
CA GLY A 122 1.86 -2.27 -9.91
C GLY A 122 1.55 -0.80 -9.61
N LEU A 123 0.91 -0.12 -10.55
CA LEU A 123 0.59 1.31 -10.44
C LEU A 123 -0.39 1.58 -9.31
N HIS A 124 -0.16 2.69 -8.62
CA HIS A 124 -0.99 3.16 -7.52
C HIS A 124 -1.14 2.11 -6.41
N ALA A 125 0.01 1.71 -5.82
CA ALA A 125 0.02 0.85 -4.63
C ALA A 125 -0.83 1.48 -3.52
N SER A 126 -1.89 0.79 -3.11
CA SER A 126 -2.90 1.27 -2.17
C SER A 126 -2.98 0.38 -0.93
N ALA A 127 -4.11 -0.28 -0.67
CA ALA A 127 -4.28 -1.08 0.52
C ALA A 127 -3.28 -2.22 0.66
N LEU A 128 -2.92 -2.51 1.90
CA LEU A 128 -2.08 -3.62 2.32
C LEU A 128 -2.87 -4.57 3.21
N ALA A 129 -2.65 -5.87 3.07
CA ALA A 129 -3.16 -6.87 4.00
C ALA A 129 -2.11 -7.95 4.26
N LEU A 130 -1.85 -8.23 5.54
CA LEU A 130 -0.97 -9.32 5.95
C LEU A 130 -1.76 -10.60 6.12
N SER A 131 -1.27 -11.70 5.54
CA SER A 131 -1.89 -13.01 5.73
C SER A 131 -1.84 -13.43 7.21
N PRO A 132 -2.79 -14.27 7.70
CA PRO A 132 -2.87 -14.65 9.12
C PRO A 132 -1.59 -15.31 9.66
N ASN A 133 -0.82 -15.98 8.80
CA ASN A 133 0.45 -16.59 9.17
C ASN A 133 1.64 -15.61 9.07
N GLY A 134 1.41 -14.37 8.67
CA GLY A 134 2.43 -13.33 8.53
C GLY A 134 3.39 -13.50 7.34
N ARG A 135 3.29 -14.60 6.58
CA ARG A 135 4.24 -14.91 5.49
C ARG A 135 4.04 -14.06 4.25
N TRP A 136 2.82 -13.67 3.98
CA TRP A 136 2.45 -13.00 2.74
C TRP A 136 1.82 -11.65 3.01
N LEU A 137 2.32 -10.63 2.33
CA LEU A 137 1.71 -9.31 2.29
C LEU A 137 1.10 -9.09 0.91
N ALA A 138 -0.21 -8.87 0.85
CA ALA A 138 -0.89 -8.47 -0.37
C ALA A 138 -0.91 -6.94 -0.45
N CYS A 139 -0.59 -6.40 -1.63
CA CYS A 139 -0.70 -4.98 -1.96
C CYS A 139 -1.62 -4.80 -3.16
N ALA A 140 -2.67 -3.99 -3.01
CA ALA A 140 -3.55 -3.64 -4.11
C ALA A 140 -2.91 -2.57 -5.00
N ASN A 141 -2.96 -2.78 -6.33
CA ASN A 141 -2.43 -1.86 -7.34
C ASN A 141 -3.60 -1.25 -8.11
N ALA A 142 -4.15 -0.15 -7.60
CA ALA A 142 -5.39 0.43 -8.08
C ALA A 142 -5.33 0.87 -9.55
N GLY A 143 -4.16 1.31 -10.03
CA GLY A 143 -3.97 1.75 -11.42
C GLY A 143 -3.61 0.64 -12.41
N SER A 144 -3.33 -0.58 -11.94
CA SER A 144 -3.00 -1.75 -12.78
C SER A 144 -4.06 -2.84 -12.73
N ASP A 145 -5.09 -2.71 -11.87
CA ASP A 145 -6.09 -3.76 -11.61
C ASP A 145 -5.46 -5.11 -11.21
N THR A 146 -4.41 -5.05 -10.39
CA THR A 146 -3.68 -6.22 -9.93
C THR A 146 -3.44 -6.19 -8.43
N LEU A 147 -3.01 -7.31 -7.89
CA LEU A 147 -2.46 -7.42 -6.54
C LEU A 147 -1.02 -7.90 -6.65
N SER A 148 -0.10 -7.26 -5.94
CA SER A 148 1.25 -7.78 -5.73
C SER A 148 1.28 -8.57 -4.43
N VAL A 149 1.74 -9.82 -4.47
CA VAL A 149 1.95 -10.67 -3.28
C VAL A 149 3.43 -10.68 -2.96
N ILE A 150 3.76 -10.17 -1.78
CA ILE A 150 5.12 -10.02 -1.30
C ILE A 150 5.41 -11.11 -0.26
N ASP A 151 6.50 -11.84 -0.42
CA ASP A 151 7.04 -12.74 0.61
C ASP A 151 7.78 -11.90 1.67
N THR A 152 7.26 -11.86 2.89
CA THR A 152 7.81 -11.05 4.00
C THR A 152 9.17 -11.56 4.51
N THR A 153 9.56 -12.79 4.15
CA THR A 153 10.87 -13.35 4.54
C THR A 153 11.99 -12.87 3.62
N THR A 154 11.68 -12.59 2.37
CA THR A 154 12.65 -12.09 1.37
C THR A 154 12.41 -10.63 0.99
N ASP A 155 11.24 -10.08 1.33
CA ASP A 155 10.72 -8.77 0.92
C ASP A 155 10.79 -8.58 -0.60
N THR A 156 10.28 -9.57 -1.34
CA THR A 156 10.22 -9.56 -2.80
C THR A 156 8.83 -9.95 -3.29
N VAL A 157 8.43 -9.47 -4.46
CA VAL A 157 7.18 -9.89 -5.10
C VAL A 157 7.31 -11.34 -5.55
N ALA A 158 6.49 -12.23 -4.99
CA ALA A 158 6.43 -13.64 -5.34
C ALA A 158 5.43 -13.93 -6.46
N GLU A 159 4.32 -13.19 -6.51
CA GLU A 159 3.23 -13.40 -7.46
C GLU A 159 2.49 -12.09 -7.73
N THR A 160 1.93 -11.95 -8.94
CA THR A 160 0.98 -10.89 -9.28
C THR A 160 -0.35 -11.53 -9.70
N ILE A 161 -1.46 -11.05 -9.12
CA ILE A 161 -2.81 -11.59 -9.33
C ILE A 161 -3.66 -10.51 -10.02
N TRP A 162 -4.45 -10.89 -11.03
CA TRP A 162 -5.45 -10.01 -11.61
C TRP A 162 -6.62 -9.79 -10.65
N ALA A 163 -7.02 -8.54 -10.43
CA ALA A 163 -8.22 -8.17 -9.68
C ALA A 163 -9.48 -8.10 -10.58
N ARG A 164 -9.30 -8.16 -11.91
CA ARG A 164 -10.36 -8.25 -12.93
C ARG A 164 -10.78 -9.70 -13.16
N ALA A 165 -12.03 -9.91 -13.60
CA ALA A 165 -12.54 -11.26 -13.87
C ALA A 165 -11.73 -11.98 -14.94
N LYS A 166 -11.29 -11.26 -16.00
CA LYS A 166 -10.43 -11.77 -17.05
C LYS A 166 -9.32 -10.76 -17.37
N PRO A 167 -8.11 -11.20 -17.70
CA PRO A 167 -7.02 -10.32 -18.14
C PRO A 167 -7.37 -9.44 -19.35
N SER A 168 -8.28 -9.91 -20.20
CA SER A 168 -8.77 -9.20 -21.40
C SER A 168 -9.83 -8.15 -21.12
N ASP A 169 -10.37 -8.10 -19.89
CA ASP A 169 -11.37 -7.08 -19.54
C ASP A 169 -10.73 -5.69 -19.55
N LEU A 170 -11.54 -4.66 -19.79
CA LEU A 170 -11.08 -3.28 -19.72
C LEU A 170 -10.60 -2.93 -18.32
N PHE A 171 -9.66 -2.01 -18.24
CA PHE A 171 -9.20 -1.45 -16.95
C PHE A 171 -10.34 -0.74 -16.23
N GLY A 172 -10.29 -0.76 -14.90
CA GLY A 172 -11.25 -0.07 -14.06
C GLY A 172 -11.77 -0.92 -12.91
N ALA A 173 -11.04 -1.93 -12.43
CA ALA A 173 -11.37 -2.59 -11.17
C ALA A 173 -11.10 -1.66 -9.99
N SER A 174 -9.96 -0.96 -10.02
CA SER A 174 -9.50 -0.07 -8.96
C SER A 174 -9.55 -0.74 -7.58
N PRO A 175 -8.75 -1.81 -7.35
CA PRO A 175 -8.66 -2.46 -6.05
C PRO A 175 -8.10 -1.48 -5.01
N ASN A 176 -8.80 -1.30 -3.87
CA ASN A 176 -8.49 -0.26 -2.89
C ASN A 176 -8.57 -0.70 -1.43
N ALA A 177 -9.13 -1.87 -1.14
CA ALA A 177 -9.13 -2.45 0.20
C ALA A 177 -9.00 -3.98 0.11
N LEU A 178 -8.38 -4.58 1.13
CA LEU A 178 -8.04 -5.99 1.18
C LEU A 178 -8.33 -6.57 2.55
N ALA A 179 -8.88 -7.79 2.61
CA ALA A 179 -9.00 -8.56 3.85
C ALA A 179 -8.77 -10.05 3.61
N PHE A 180 -7.97 -10.68 4.45
CA PHE A 180 -7.84 -12.14 4.45
C PHE A 180 -8.95 -12.79 5.26
N ALA A 181 -9.45 -13.93 4.77
CA ALA A 181 -10.19 -14.86 5.62
C ALA A 181 -9.27 -15.40 6.73
N PRO A 182 -9.80 -15.77 7.91
CA PRO A 182 -8.98 -16.24 9.04
C PRO A 182 -8.12 -17.47 8.73
N ASP A 183 -8.53 -18.31 7.77
CA ASP A 183 -7.77 -19.48 7.33
C ASP A 183 -6.64 -19.16 6.33
N GLY A 184 -6.54 -17.90 5.89
CA GLY A 184 -5.54 -17.43 4.91
C GLY A 184 -5.72 -17.98 3.49
N ARG A 185 -6.79 -18.73 3.20
CA ARG A 185 -7.03 -19.32 1.88
C ARG A 185 -7.83 -18.45 0.94
N ARG A 186 -8.48 -17.44 1.47
CA ARG A 186 -9.22 -16.44 0.70
C ARG A 186 -8.71 -15.05 1.00
N LEU A 187 -8.61 -14.25 -0.06
CA LEU A 187 -8.37 -12.82 0.02
C LEU A 187 -9.56 -12.12 -0.64
N TYR A 188 -10.17 -11.22 0.07
CA TYR A 188 -11.25 -10.37 -0.42
C TYR A 188 -10.68 -9.04 -0.86
N VAL A 189 -11.14 -8.54 -2.01
CA VAL A 189 -10.63 -7.34 -2.67
C VAL A 189 -11.78 -6.41 -2.97
N ALA A 190 -11.80 -5.23 -2.37
CA ALA A 190 -12.77 -4.21 -2.75
C ALA A 190 -12.34 -3.58 -4.08
N ASN A 191 -13.08 -3.90 -5.14
CA ASN A 191 -12.93 -3.31 -6.48
C ASN A 191 -13.85 -2.10 -6.60
N GLY A 192 -13.32 -0.90 -6.27
CA GLY A 192 -14.12 0.31 -6.12
C GLY A 192 -14.99 0.63 -7.33
N THR A 193 -14.38 0.78 -8.49
CA THR A 193 -15.09 1.18 -9.72
C THR A 193 -15.92 0.06 -10.36
N GLN A 194 -15.67 -1.20 -9.98
CA GLN A 194 -16.53 -2.32 -10.39
C GLN A 194 -17.74 -2.53 -9.47
N ASN A 195 -17.85 -1.79 -8.36
CA ASN A 195 -18.92 -1.95 -7.37
C ASN A 195 -19.03 -3.42 -6.88
N ALA A 196 -17.90 -4.05 -6.62
CA ALA A 196 -17.83 -5.48 -6.31
C ALA A 196 -16.72 -5.82 -5.33
N ILE A 197 -16.89 -6.94 -4.63
CA ILE A 197 -15.83 -7.59 -3.85
C ILE A 197 -15.30 -8.77 -4.65
N GLY A 198 -14.04 -8.72 -5.04
CA GLY A 198 -13.34 -9.84 -5.63
C GLY A 198 -13.02 -10.92 -4.58
N VAL A 199 -13.24 -12.18 -4.93
CA VAL A 199 -12.88 -13.32 -4.08
C VAL A 199 -11.71 -14.06 -4.72
N VAL A 200 -10.55 -14.03 -4.08
CA VAL A 200 -9.32 -14.68 -4.56
C VAL A 200 -9.09 -16.01 -3.84
N ASP A 201 -8.89 -17.09 -4.60
CA ASP A 201 -8.29 -18.32 -4.08
C ASP A 201 -6.78 -18.08 -3.92
N PHE A 202 -6.33 -17.94 -2.68
CA PHE A 202 -4.98 -17.49 -2.37
C PHE A 202 -4.03 -18.67 -2.17
N ARG A 203 -3.08 -18.86 -3.09
CA ARG A 203 -2.11 -19.98 -3.13
C ARG A 203 -0.72 -19.54 -3.61
N PRO A 204 -0.08 -18.57 -2.96
CA PRO A 204 1.15 -17.95 -3.43
C PRO A 204 2.35 -18.92 -3.41
N GLU A 205 2.37 -19.93 -2.55
CA GLU A 205 3.44 -20.94 -2.50
C GLU A 205 3.58 -21.69 -3.83
N ARG A 206 2.48 -21.77 -4.58
CA ARG A 206 2.40 -22.45 -5.88
C ARG A 206 2.36 -21.49 -7.05
N ARG A 207 2.35 -20.17 -6.79
CA ARG A 207 2.09 -19.11 -7.78
C ARG A 207 0.82 -19.40 -8.60
N ARG A 208 -0.26 -19.78 -7.91
CA ARG A 208 -1.53 -20.18 -8.50
C ARG A 208 -2.74 -19.49 -7.87
N SER A 209 -2.48 -18.33 -7.25
CA SER A 209 -3.56 -17.51 -6.77
C SER A 209 -4.37 -16.95 -7.94
N ARG A 210 -5.70 -16.90 -7.78
CA ARG A 210 -6.57 -16.42 -8.86
C ARG A 210 -7.88 -15.87 -8.32
N LEU A 211 -8.43 -14.91 -9.02
CA LEU A 211 -9.80 -14.46 -8.78
C LEU A 211 -10.78 -15.59 -9.13
N LEU A 212 -11.67 -15.92 -8.20
CA LEU A 212 -12.72 -16.91 -8.39
C LEU A 212 -14.00 -16.28 -8.96
N GLY A 213 -14.28 -15.03 -8.57
CA GLY A 213 -15.47 -14.32 -8.97
C GLY A 213 -15.62 -13.00 -8.25
N LEU A 214 -16.70 -12.29 -8.56
CA LEU A 214 -17.05 -11.00 -8.02
C LEU A 214 -18.39 -11.11 -7.28
N ILE A 215 -18.47 -10.55 -6.09
CA ILE A 215 -19.69 -10.38 -5.32
C ILE A 215 -20.14 -8.93 -5.54
N PRO A 216 -21.30 -8.69 -6.14
CA PRO A 216 -21.83 -7.34 -6.29
C PRO A 216 -21.93 -6.63 -4.93
N ALA A 217 -21.50 -5.37 -4.87
CA ALA A 217 -21.54 -4.55 -3.67
C ALA A 217 -22.23 -3.21 -3.98
N GLY A 218 -22.36 -2.35 -2.97
CA GLY A 218 -22.82 -0.98 -3.15
C GLY A 218 -21.82 -0.12 -3.92
N TRP A 219 -22.19 1.13 -4.12
CA TRP A 219 -21.39 2.10 -4.85
C TRP A 219 -19.99 2.27 -4.22
N PHE A 220 -18.95 2.05 -5.02
CA PHE A 220 -17.54 2.22 -4.69
C PHE A 220 -17.16 1.65 -3.31
N PRO A 221 -17.13 0.31 -3.11
CA PRO A 221 -16.69 -0.27 -1.86
C PRO A 221 -15.24 0.17 -1.57
N GLY A 222 -15.07 0.88 -0.45
CA GLY A 222 -13.80 1.45 -0.03
C GLY A 222 -13.18 0.75 1.19
N GLY A 223 -13.83 -0.32 1.69
CA GLY A 223 -13.36 -1.10 2.82
C GLY A 223 -13.91 -2.51 2.78
N VAL A 224 -13.15 -3.45 3.34
CA VAL A 224 -13.52 -4.85 3.58
C VAL A 224 -12.81 -5.33 4.84
N VAL A 225 -13.55 -6.03 5.73
CA VAL A 225 -13.06 -6.55 7.01
C VAL A 225 -13.56 -7.99 7.22
#